data_08b6ed2ffbf13728df689c8e222f437d
#
_entry.id   08b6ed2ffbf13728df689c8e222f437d
#
_cell.length_a   1.000
_cell.length_b   1.000
_cell.length_c   1.000
_cell.angle_alpha   90.00
_cell.angle_beta   90.00
_cell.angle_gamma   90.00
#
_symmetry.space_group_name_H-M   'P 1'
#
loop_
_entity.id
_entity.type
_entity.pdbx_description
1 polymer ?
#
loop_
_entity_poly.entity_id
_entity_poly.type
_entity_poly.pdbx_seq_one_letter_code
_entity_poly.pdbx_strand_id
1 'polypeptide(L)'
;MAAESSASPQAEYIQHHLVHYNNIGEKQSLIADFNVINYDTIFWSFAMGLLALFVMWLAARRASAGVPGRLQSAVEMLIDMVDQQARSIVPSETTRKFVSPLALTIFVWIILMNALDLVPVDLPHYVFHLLGIGLQVTDPLHYHRILPTADLNAPMGMALGVLLLMFYYGIKIKHPLGFVKELFTAPFHGHGVMVLILAPANFLLNLVEYAAKSVSLGMRLFGNMFAGELVFMLIALLGGA
;
A
#
# COMPACT_ATOMS: atom_id res chain seq x y z
N MET A 1 18.13 14.92 -36.65
CA MET A 1 16.71 15.33 -36.66
C MET A 1 15.92 14.23 -36.00
N ALA A 2 15.76 14.30 -34.70
CA ALA A 2 14.86 13.40 -33.96
C ALA A 2 13.44 13.89 -34.22
N ALA A 3 12.57 13.00 -34.72
CA ALA A 3 11.17 13.27 -34.87
C ALA A 3 10.58 13.53 -33.49
N GLU A 4 10.24 14.78 -33.17
CA GLU A 4 9.28 15.11 -32.14
C GLU A 4 7.96 14.46 -32.55
N SER A 5 7.70 13.28 -31.97
CA SER A 5 6.38 12.69 -32.05
C SER A 5 5.45 13.64 -31.27
N SER A 6 4.70 14.48 -31.98
CA SER A 6 3.62 15.26 -31.42
C SER A 6 2.67 14.27 -30.71
N ALA A 7 2.82 14.16 -29.39
CA ALA A 7 1.91 13.38 -28.59
C ALA A 7 0.49 13.90 -28.89
N SER A 8 -0.49 12.99 -29.05
CA SER A 8 -1.87 13.43 -29.23
C SER A 8 -2.29 14.25 -28.00
N PRO A 9 -3.19 15.26 -28.14
CA PRO A 9 -3.65 16.05 -26.99
C PRO A 9 -4.13 15.20 -25.82
N GLN A 10 -4.67 14.02 -26.12
CA GLN A 10 -5.10 13.05 -25.12
C GLN A 10 -3.91 12.41 -24.37
N ALA A 11 -2.82 12.10 -25.06
CA ALA A 11 -1.62 11.56 -24.45
C ALA A 11 -0.93 12.60 -23.55
N GLU A 12 -0.97 13.87 -23.97
CA GLU A 12 -0.45 14.99 -23.19
C GLU A 12 -1.26 15.22 -21.91
N TYR A 13 -2.61 15.15 -21.99
CA TYR A 13 -3.50 15.23 -20.85
C TYR A 13 -3.19 14.12 -19.83
N ILE A 14 -3.12 12.87 -20.26
CA ILE A 14 -2.79 11.73 -19.38
C ILE A 14 -1.42 11.91 -18.75
N GLN A 15 -0.41 12.24 -19.54
CA GLN A 15 0.95 12.41 -19.02
C GLN A 15 1.06 13.55 -18.01
N HIS A 16 0.28 14.60 -18.17
CA HIS A 16 0.28 15.76 -17.28
C HIS A 16 -0.31 15.42 -15.90
N HIS A 17 -1.37 14.61 -15.84
CA HIS A 17 -2.01 14.19 -14.58
C HIS A 17 -1.27 13.06 -13.86
N LEU A 18 -0.33 12.38 -14.52
CA LEU A 18 0.50 11.32 -13.93
C LEU A 18 1.84 11.82 -13.35
N VAL A 19 2.06 13.13 -13.32
CA VAL A 19 3.29 13.70 -12.76
C VAL A 19 3.19 13.77 -11.24
N HIS A 20 4.23 13.28 -10.56
CA HIS A 20 4.38 13.39 -9.12
C HIS A 20 5.10 14.67 -8.72
N TYR A 21 4.70 15.25 -7.59
CA TYR A 21 5.49 16.29 -6.94
C TYR A 21 6.64 15.64 -6.17
N ASN A 22 7.83 15.71 -6.74
CA ASN A 22 9.02 15.04 -6.20
C ASN A 22 10.15 16.03 -5.87
N ASN A 23 11.20 15.51 -5.20
CA ASN A 23 12.37 16.29 -4.79
C ASN A 23 13.26 16.74 -5.95
N ILE A 24 13.11 16.17 -7.15
CA ILE A 24 13.97 16.45 -8.33
C ILE A 24 13.32 17.48 -9.24
N GLY A 25 12.00 17.66 -9.19
CA GLY A 25 11.25 18.58 -10.05
C GLY A 25 11.12 18.14 -11.51
N GLU A 26 11.59 16.95 -11.84
CA GLU A 26 11.53 16.37 -13.18
C GLU A 26 10.73 15.05 -13.17
N LYS A 27 10.31 14.61 -14.37
CA LYS A 27 9.63 13.32 -14.52
C LYS A 27 10.58 12.20 -14.13
N GLN A 28 10.10 11.29 -13.30
CA GLN A 28 10.83 10.09 -12.93
C GLN A 28 11.15 9.26 -14.18
N SER A 29 12.42 8.93 -14.39
CA SER A 29 12.88 8.19 -15.57
C SER A 29 12.62 6.69 -15.49
N LEU A 30 12.58 6.15 -14.28
CA LEU A 30 12.35 4.73 -14.00
C LEU A 30 11.05 4.57 -13.20
N ILE A 31 10.35 3.45 -13.39
CA ILE A 31 9.12 3.11 -12.64
C ILE A 31 9.39 3.00 -11.14
N ALA A 32 10.59 2.55 -10.76
CA ALA A 32 11.08 2.53 -9.39
C ALA A 32 12.44 3.23 -9.34
N ASP A 33 12.52 4.38 -8.68
CA ASP A 33 13.76 5.11 -8.45
C ASP A 33 13.88 5.44 -6.96
N PHE A 34 14.84 4.82 -6.30
CA PHE A 34 15.06 4.99 -4.86
C PHE A 34 15.63 6.36 -4.47
N ASN A 35 16.07 7.17 -5.43
CA ASN A 35 16.56 8.53 -5.20
C ASN A 35 15.43 9.57 -5.25
N VAL A 36 14.26 9.18 -5.76
CA VAL A 36 13.11 10.06 -5.91
C VAL A 36 12.16 9.89 -4.73
N ILE A 37 11.87 10.98 -4.06
CA ILE A 37 10.88 11.05 -2.98
C ILE A 37 9.67 11.80 -3.50
N ASN A 38 8.54 11.12 -3.60
CA ASN A 38 7.27 11.68 -4.01
C ASN A 38 6.55 12.25 -2.78
N TYR A 39 6.56 13.57 -2.63
CA TYR A 39 5.95 14.25 -1.46
C TYR A 39 4.43 14.12 -1.43
N ASP A 40 3.78 14.13 -2.59
CA ASP A 40 2.35 13.92 -2.75
C ASP A 40 1.91 12.55 -2.23
N THR A 41 2.63 11.50 -2.61
CA THR A 41 2.40 10.13 -2.14
C THR A 41 2.50 10.02 -0.61
N ILE A 42 3.55 10.61 -0.02
CA ILE A 42 3.76 10.61 1.43
C ILE A 42 2.65 11.38 2.13
N PHE A 43 2.31 12.57 1.64
CA PHE A 43 1.28 13.43 2.22
C PHE A 43 -0.08 12.72 2.26
N TRP A 44 -0.55 12.22 1.11
CA TRP A 44 -1.86 11.57 1.03
C TRP A 44 -1.90 10.24 1.79
N SER A 45 -0.82 9.45 1.73
CA SER A 45 -0.72 8.22 2.52
C SER A 45 -0.83 8.51 4.02
N PHE A 46 -0.08 9.50 4.52
CA PHE A 46 -0.11 9.87 5.93
C PHE A 46 -1.45 10.47 6.35
N ALA A 47 -2.05 11.34 5.51
CA ALA A 47 -3.36 11.92 5.76
C ALA A 47 -4.45 10.85 5.87
N MET A 48 -4.45 9.85 4.99
CA MET A 48 -5.39 8.72 5.06
C MET A 48 -5.13 7.82 6.26
N GLY A 49 -3.87 7.63 6.66
CA GLY A 49 -3.52 6.92 7.89
C GLY A 49 -4.06 7.63 9.14
N LEU A 50 -3.90 8.94 9.23
CA LEU A 50 -4.47 9.73 10.32
C LEU A 50 -6.00 9.70 10.32
N LEU A 51 -6.63 9.76 9.15
CA LEU A 51 -8.08 9.65 9.02
C LEU A 51 -8.56 8.27 9.49
N ALA A 52 -7.87 7.19 9.11
CA ALA A 52 -8.16 5.84 9.59
C ALA A 52 -8.14 5.78 11.13
N LEU A 53 -7.06 6.26 11.73
CA LEU A 53 -6.91 6.30 13.19
C LEU A 53 -8.00 7.16 13.85
N PHE A 54 -8.33 8.30 13.26
CA PHE A 54 -9.38 9.19 13.78
C PHE A 54 -10.76 8.53 13.75
N VAL A 55 -11.12 7.88 12.65
CA VAL A 55 -12.41 7.16 12.53
C VAL A 55 -12.50 6.02 13.54
N MET A 56 -11.43 5.22 13.67
CA MET A 56 -11.37 4.13 14.64
C MET A 56 -11.44 4.65 16.09
N TRP A 57 -10.73 5.73 16.38
CA TRP A 57 -10.77 6.36 17.69
C TRP A 57 -12.16 6.94 18.02
N LEU A 58 -12.84 7.57 17.05
CA LEU A 58 -14.19 8.10 17.22
C LEU A 58 -15.20 6.99 17.51
N ALA A 59 -15.08 5.86 16.79
CA ALA A 59 -15.90 4.68 17.05
C ALA A 59 -15.65 4.11 18.45
N ALA A 60 -14.38 3.98 18.85
CA ALA A 60 -14.01 3.48 20.17
C ALA A 60 -14.51 4.39 21.31
N ARG A 61 -14.43 5.74 21.15
CA ARG A 61 -14.95 6.69 22.16
C ARG A 61 -16.45 6.65 22.32
N ARG A 62 -17.19 6.30 21.27
CA ARG A 62 -18.66 6.25 21.26
C ARG A 62 -19.20 4.85 21.46
N ALA A 63 -18.34 3.87 21.69
CA ALA A 63 -18.74 2.48 21.87
C ALA A 63 -19.62 2.32 23.12
N SER A 64 -20.78 1.71 22.96
CA SER A 64 -21.74 1.40 24.01
C SER A 64 -21.99 -0.10 24.06
N ALA A 65 -22.23 -0.62 25.29
CA ALA A 65 -22.56 -2.05 25.47
C ALA A 65 -24.01 -2.40 25.09
N GLY A 66 -24.83 -1.40 24.74
CA GLY A 66 -26.21 -1.56 24.31
C GLY A 66 -26.35 -1.74 22.79
N VAL A 67 -27.44 -1.22 22.20
CA VAL A 67 -27.63 -1.25 20.75
C VAL A 67 -26.58 -0.36 20.07
N PRO A 68 -25.73 -0.93 19.20
CA PRO A 68 -24.64 -0.18 18.59
C PRO A 68 -25.18 0.87 17.60
N GLY A 69 -24.57 2.07 17.62
CA GLY A 69 -24.83 3.08 16.60
C GLY A 69 -24.29 2.67 15.23
N ARG A 70 -24.72 3.33 14.15
CA ARG A 70 -24.35 2.98 12.77
C ARG A 70 -22.82 2.91 12.55
N LEU A 71 -22.07 3.89 13.08
CA LEU A 71 -20.61 3.92 12.97
C LEU A 71 -19.98 2.77 13.76
N GLN A 72 -20.44 2.53 14.99
CA GLN A 72 -19.97 1.43 15.82
C GLN A 72 -20.22 0.08 15.14
N SER A 73 -21.43 -0.14 14.62
CA SER A 73 -21.79 -1.38 13.93
C SER A 73 -20.92 -1.61 12.68
N ALA A 74 -20.63 -0.57 11.90
CA ALA A 74 -19.74 -0.69 10.74
C ALA A 74 -18.31 -1.08 11.14
N VAL A 75 -17.78 -0.46 12.19
CA VAL A 75 -16.41 -0.76 12.67
C VAL A 75 -16.36 -2.15 13.30
N GLU A 76 -17.36 -2.56 14.10
CA GLU A 76 -17.44 -3.90 14.67
C GLU A 76 -17.50 -4.97 13.58
N MET A 77 -18.28 -4.75 12.51
CA MET A 77 -18.32 -5.66 11.36
C MET A 77 -16.96 -5.82 10.69
N LEU A 78 -16.19 -4.73 10.53
CA LEU A 78 -14.82 -4.79 9.99
C LEU A 78 -13.88 -5.54 10.93
N ILE A 79 -13.97 -5.32 12.23
CA ILE A 79 -13.17 -6.02 13.24
C ILE A 79 -13.46 -7.52 13.19
N ASP A 80 -14.74 -7.90 13.19
CA ASP A 80 -15.15 -9.30 13.14
C ASP A 80 -14.69 -9.99 11.87
N MET A 81 -14.82 -9.33 10.72
CA MET A 81 -14.36 -9.86 9.44
C MET A 81 -12.84 -10.13 9.45
N VAL A 82 -12.05 -9.17 9.90
CA VAL A 82 -10.58 -9.30 9.96
C VAL A 82 -10.16 -10.33 11.00
N ASP A 83 -10.81 -10.37 12.17
CA ASP A 83 -10.49 -11.34 13.22
C ASP A 83 -10.85 -12.77 12.80
N GLN A 84 -11.96 -12.99 12.09
CA GLN A 84 -12.32 -14.30 11.53
C GLN A 84 -11.26 -14.76 10.51
N GLN A 85 -10.80 -13.88 9.63
CA GLN A 85 -9.71 -14.20 8.71
C GLN A 85 -8.41 -14.51 9.44
N ALA A 86 -8.06 -13.72 10.45
CA ALA A 86 -6.86 -13.95 11.25
C ALA A 86 -6.93 -15.29 12.01
N ARG A 87 -8.10 -15.67 12.51
CA ARG A 87 -8.33 -16.98 13.18
C ARG A 87 -8.12 -18.17 12.24
N SER A 88 -8.50 -18.05 10.99
CA SER A 88 -8.34 -19.13 10.01
C SER A 88 -6.86 -19.39 9.65
N ILE A 89 -5.99 -18.37 9.78
CA ILE A 89 -4.59 -18.42 9.36
C ILE A 89 -3.65 -18.62 10.56
N VAL A 90 -3.95 -17.96 11.70
CA VAL A 90 -3.10 -17.93 12.90
C VAL A 90 -3.78 -18.68 14.05
N PRO A 91 -3.45 -19.96 14.29
CA PRO A 91 -4.05 -20.76 15.37
C PRO A 91 -3.71 -20.23 16.76
N SER A 92 -2.51 -19.66 16.94
CA SER A 92 -2.03 -19.17 18.23
C SER A 92 -2.76 -17.90 18.66
N GLU A 93 -3.45 -17.95 19.79
CA GLU A 93 -4.17 -16.82 20.37
C GLU A 93 -3.22 -15.65 20.73
N THR A 94 -2.05 -15.97 21.26
CA THR A 94 -1.05 -14.95 21.66
C THR A 94 -0.56 -14.17 20.47
N THR A 95 -0.29 -14.84 19.33
CA THR A 95 0.14 -14.20 18.09
C THR A 95 -1.00 -13.40 17.46
N ARG A 96 -2.22 -13.93 17.50
CA ARG A 96 -3.40 -13.27 16.94
C ARG A 96 -3.74 -11.95 17.63
N LYS A 97 -3.52 -11.82 18.95
CA LYS A 97 -3.70 -10.55 19.67
C LYS A 97 -2.93 -9.37 19.08
N PHE A 98 -1.84 -9.65 18.38
CA PHE A 98 -1.08 -8.64 17.66
C PHE A 98 -1.43 -8.58 16.17
N VAL A 99 -1.57 -9.73 15.53
CA VAL A 99 -1.79 -9.81 14.07
C VAL A 99 -3.14 -9.24 13.67
N SER A 100 -4.23 -9.50 14.42
CA SER A 100 -5.56 -8.99 14.09
C SER A 100 -5.63 -7.45 14.09
N PRO A 101 -5.17 -6.72 15.12
CA PRO A 101 -5.17 -5.26 15.07
C PRO A 101 -4.27 -4.68 13.98
N LEU A 102 -3.10 -5.28 13.75
CA LEU A 102 -2.21 -4.86 12.68
C LEU A 102 -2.85 -5.02 11.30
N ALA A 103 -3.44 -6.20 11.05
CA ALA A 103 -4.14 -6.47 9.79
C ALA A 103 -5.32 -5.52 9.59
N LEU A 104 -6.10 -5.24 10.64
CA LEU A 104 -7.19 -4.28 10.60
C LEU A 104 -6.69 -2.87 10.24
N THR A 105 -5.61 -2.42 10.86
CA THR A 105 -5.04 -1.08 10.60
C THR A 105 -4.59 -0.95 9.14
N ILE A 106 -3.84 -1.93 8.64
CA ILE A 106 -3.38 -1.94 7.25
C ILE A 106 -4.57 -2.01 6.28
N PHE A 107 -5.55 -2.85 6.58
CA PHE A 107 -6.75 -3.04 5.75
C PHE A 107 -7.55 -1.73 5.61
N VAL A 108 -7.87 -1.08 6.74
CA VAL A 108 -8.62 0.20 6.74
C VAL A 108 -7.81 1.29 6.05
N TRP A 109 -6.51 1.34 6.29
CA TRP A 109 -5.63 2.32 5.66
C TRP A 109 -5.62 2.17 4.12
N ILE A 110 -5.44 0.94 3.63
CA ILE A 110 -5.47 0.66 2.19
C ILE A 110 -6.84 0.98 1.58
N ILE A 111 -7.96 0.64 2.25
CA ILE A 111 -9.30 1.00 1.78
C ILE A 111 -9.44 2.51 1.62
N LEU A 112 -9.00 3.29 2.61
CA LEU A 112 -9.12 4.74 2.52
C LEU A 112 -8.22 5.33 1.43
N MET A 113 -7.00 4.81 1.24
CA MET A 113 -6.14 5.23 0.14
C MET A 113 -6.76 4.92 -1.22
N ASN A 114 -7.35 3.73 -1.37
CA ASN A 114 -7.99 3.34 -2.62
C ASN A 114 -9.33 4.07 -2.85
N ALA A 115 -10.00 4.50 -1.79
CA ALA A 115 -11.21 5.31 -1.91
C ALA A 115 -10.94 6.70 -2.51
N LEU A 116 -9.71 7.18 -2.47
CA LEU A 116 -9.31 8.41 -3.16
C LEU A 116 -9.46 8.32 -4.68
N ASP A 117 -9.40 7.12 -5.26
CA ASP A 117 -9.61 6.89 -6.69
C ASP A 117 -11.05 7.21 -7.14
N LEU A 118 -12.01 7.17 -6.21
CA LEU A 118 -13.40 7.55 -6.46
C LEU A 118 -13.64 9.06 -6.42
N VAL A 119 -12.65 9.83 -5.99
CA VAL A 119 -12.72 11.28 -5.93
C VAL A 119 -12.41 11.85 -7.31
N PRO A 120 -13.27 12.73 -7.89
CA PRO A 120 -12.96 13.37 -9.15
C PRO A 120 -11.59 14.05 -9.11
N VAL A 121 -10.81 13.89 -10.17
CA VAL A 121 -9.41 14.36 -10.25
C VAL A 121 -9.29 15.88 -9.99
N ASP A 122 -10.29 16.64 -10.43
CA ASP A 122 -10.31 18.10 -10.28
C ASP A 122 -10.78 18.59 -8.90
N LEU A 123 -11.39 17.71 -8.08
CA LEU A 123 -11.99 18.11 -6.80
C LEU A 123 -10.96 18.66 -5.79
N PRO A 124 -9.78 18.07 -5.60
CA PRO A 124 -8.77 18.64 -4.70
C PRO A 124 -8.31 20.02 -5.14
N HIS A 125 -8.10 20.22 -6.44
CA HIS A 125 -7.76 21.54 -6.98
C HIS A 125 -8.84 22.57 -6.66
N TYR A 126 -10.12 22.22 -6.86
CA TYR A 126 -11.25 23.09 -6.54
C TYR A 126 -11.31 23.43 -5.05
N VAL A 127 -11.08 22.43 -4.16
CA VAL A 127 -11.05 22.64 -2.70
C VAL A 127 -9.89 23.56 -2.28
N PHE A 128 -8.69 23.37 -2.81
CA PHE A 128 -7.55 24.24 -2.52
C PHE A 128 -7.80 25.68 -2.98
N HIS A 129 -8.40 25.86 -4.14
CA HIS A 129 -8.81 27.18 -4.63
C HIS A 129 -9.84 27.83 -3.70
N LEU A 130 -10.84 27.07 -3.22
CA LEU A 130 -11.87 27.56 -2.30
C LEU A 130 -11.31 27.95 -0.94
N LEU A 131 -10.26 27.27 -0.46
CA LEU A 131 -9.57 27.57 0.78
C LEU A 131 -8.62 28.77 0.68
N GLY A 132 -8.55 29.43 -0.49
CA GLY A 132 -7.67 30.57 -0.72
C GLY A 132 -6.18 30.21 -0.81
N ILE A 133 -5.87 28.92 -0.93
CA ILE A 133 -4.53 28.44 -1.28
C ILE A 133 -4.45 28.58 -2.80
N GLY A 134 -4.14 29.82 -3.26
CA GLY A 134 -4.09 30.17 -4.68
C GLY A 134 -2.96 29.45 -5.38
N LEU A 135 -3.23 28.24 -5.81
CA LEU A 135 -2.32 27.47 -6.68
C LEU A 135 -2.45 28.07 -8.09
N GLN A 136 -1.43 28.80 -8.53
CA GLN A 136 -1.37 29.28 -9.91
C GLN A 136 -1.05 28.10 -10.85
N VAL A 137 -1.46 28.19 -12.10
CA VAL A 137 -1.20 27.15 -13.13
C VAL A 137 0.30 26.80 -13.25
N THR A 138 1.16 27.71 -12.82
CA THR A 138 2.63 27.55 -12.78
C THR A 138 3.14 26.87 -11.50
N ASP A 139 2.27 26.69 -10.49
CA ASP A 139 2.71 26.07 -9.24
C ASP A 139 2.79 24.55 -9.41
N PRO A 140 3.88 23.90 -8.94
CA PRO A 140 4.03 22.46 -9.01
C PRO A 140 2.96 21.69 -8.23
N LEU A 141 2.23 22.36 -7.34
CA LEU A 141 1.09 21.82 -6.59
C LEU A 141 -0.24 21.84 -7.38
N HIS A 142 -0.26 22.54 -8.54
CA HIS A 142 -1.48 22.62 -9.37
C HIS A 142 -1.92 21.25 -9.88
N TYR A 143 -0.94 20.40 -10.24
CA TYR A 143 -1.17 19.03 -10.66
C TYR A 143 -0.32 18.11 -9.78
N HIS A 144 -0.96 17.47 -8.82
CA HIS A 144 -0.33 16.48 -7.98
C HIS A 144 -1.18 15.21 -7.96
N ARG A 145 -0.53 14.08 -7.93
CA ARG A 145 -1.20 12.79 -7.91
C ARG A 145 -1.77 12.52 -6.52
N ILE A 146 -3.07 12.21 -6.47
CA ILE A 146 -3.80 12.05 -5.21
C ILE A 146 -3.73 10.62 -4.70
N LEU A 147 -3.49 9.65 -5.59
CA LEU A 147 -3.58 8.23 -5.31
C LEU A 147 -2.22 7.62 -4.90
N PRO A 148 -1.93 7.46 -3.60
CA PRO A 148 -0.64 6.93 -3.14
C PRO A 148 -0.39 5.49 -3.58
N THR A 149 -1.44 4.68 -3.69
CA THR A 149 -1.35 3.26 -4.04
C THR A 149 -1.08 3.01 -5.51
N ALA A 150 -1.23 4.01 -6.37
CA ALA A 150 -0.84 3.96 -7.77
C ALA A 150 0.61 4.43 -8.02
N ASP A 151 1.32 4.88 -6.99
CA ASP A 151 2.78 5.02 -6.99
C ASP A 151 3.40 3.71 -6.50
N LEU A 152 4.34 3.12 -7.25
CA LEU A 152 4.97 1.85 -6.90
C LEU A 152 5.71 1.91 -5.54
N ASN A 153 6.23 3.07 -5.16
CA ASN A 153 7.01 3.24 -3.94
C ASN A 153 6.19 2.97 -2.68
N ALA A 154 4.92 3.41 -2.61
CA ALA A 154 4.08 3.22 -1.43
C ALA A 154 3.66 1.75 -1.21
N PRO A 155 3.09 1.02 -2.19
CA PRO A 155 2.80 -0.40 -2.06
C PRO A 155 4.02 -1.26 -1.76
N MET A 156 5.16 -0.98 -2.40
CA MET A 156 6.40 -1.71 -2.13
C MET A 156 6.95 -1.40 -0.74
N GLY A 157 6.86 -0.16 -0.29
CA GLY A 157 7.21 0.23 1.09
C GLY A 157 6.36 -0.49 2.13
N MET A 158 5.04 -0.57 1.92
CA MET A 158 4.14 -1.33 2.79
C MET A 158 4.45 -2.83 2.78
N ALA A 159 4.69 -3.41 1.61
CA ALA A 159 5.05 -4.82 1.48
C ALA A 159 6.38 -5.15 2.19
N LEU A 160 7.37 -4.26 2.08
CA LEU A 160 8.64 -4.36 2.79
C LEU A 160 8.44 -4.22 4.31
N GLY A 161 7.60 -3.30 4.76
CA GLY A 161 7.25 -3.15 6.18
C GLY A 161 6.63 -4.42 6.76
N VAL A 162 5.69 -5.04 6.03
CA VAL A 162 5.09 -6.33 6.43
C VAL A 162 6.15 -7.44 6.47
N LEU A 163 7.07 -7.48 5.50
CA LEU A 163 8.17 -8.45 5.47
C LEU A 163 9.09 -8.29 6.69
N LEU A 164 9.47 -7.06 7.04
CA LEU A 164 10.27 -6.78 8.23
C LEU A 164 9.57 -7.20 9.53
N LEU A 165 8.27 -6.92 9.63
CA LEU A 165 7.47 -7.39 10.76
C LEU A 165 7.40 -8.91 10.83
N MET A 166 7.27 -9.59 9.71
CA MET A 166 7.28 -11.05 9.64
C MET A 166 8.61 -11.62 10.13
N PHE A 167 9.75 -11.05 9.73
CA PHE A 167 11.06 -11.45 10.25
C PHE A 167 11.20 -11.16 11.74
N TYR A 168 10.81 -9.97 12.20
CA TYR A 168 10.88 -9.60 13.61
C TYR A 168 10.09 -10.59 14.49
N TYR A 169 8.85 -10.88 14.13
CA TYR A 169 8.02 -11.82 14.90
C TYR A 169 8.45 -13.28 14.72
N GLY A 170 8.95 -13.65 13.55
CA GLY A 170 9.56 -14.96 13.31
C GLY A 170 10.72 -15.23 14.27
N ILE A 171 11.61 -14.26 14.42
CA ILE A 171 12.74 -14.33 15.34
C ILE A 171 12.28 -14.31 16.81
N LYS A 172 11.31 -13.45 17.16
CA LYS A 172 10.81 -13.31 18.53
C LYS A 172 10.10 -14.57 19.04
N ILE A 173 9.32 -15.24 18.18
CA ILE A 173 8.54 -16.42 18.57
C ILE A 173 9.38 -17.69 18.55
N LYS A 174 10.23 -17.88 17.52
CA LYS A 174 11.00 -19.11 17.30
C LYS A 174 12.40 -19.09 17.92
N HIS A 175 12.80 -17.99 18.54
CA HIS A 175 14.17 -17.64 18.90
C HIS A 175 15.10 -17.55 17.66
N PRO A 176 16.19 -16.73 17.69
CA PRO A 176 17.02 -16.50 16.52
C PRO A 176 17.65 -17.78 15.97
N LEU A 177 18.10 -18.70 16.86
CA LEU A 177 18.66 -19.97 16.44
C LEU A 177 17.63 -20.91 15.80
N GLY A 178 16.37 -20.89 16.30
CA GLY A 178 15.27 -21.68 15.73
C GLY A 178 14.86 -21.18 14.35
N PHE A 179 14.80 -19.86 14.17
CA PHE A 179 14.47 -19.25 12.90
C PHE A 179 15.55 -19.52 11.84
N VAL A 180 16.84 -19.34 12.19
CA VAL A 180 17.95 -19.66 11.29
C VAL A 180 17.97 -21.15 10.94
N LYS A 181 17.78 -22.04 11.93
CA LYS A 181 17.71 -23.48 11.67
C LYS A 181 16.57 -23.82 10.68
N GLU A 182 15.39 -23.23 10.84
CA GLU A 182 14.27 -23.44 9.93
C GLU A 182 14.58 -23.00 8.50
N LEU A 183 15.28 -21.86 8.34
CA LEU A 183 15.69 -21.35 7.03
C LEU A 183 16.55 -22.37 6.23
N PHE A 184 17.32 -23.20 6.93
CA PHE A 184 18.17 -24.22 6.32
C PHE A 184 17.56 -25.62 6.28
N THR A 185 16.52 -25.90 7.10
CA THR A 185 15.91 -27.24 7.19
C THR A 185 14.58 -27.35 6.47
N ALA A 186 13.89 -26.25 6.22
CA ALA A 186 12.63 -26.22 5.47
C ALA A 186 12.87 -25.65 4.04
N PRO A 187 12.10 -26.03 3.02
CA PRO A 187 10.98 -27.00 3.05
C PRO A 187 11.39 -28.47 2.98
N PHE A 188 12.60 -28.80 2.50
CA PHE A 188 13.02 -30.19 2.32
C PHE A 188 13.70 -30.71 3.58
N HIS A 189 13.03 -31.66 4.24
CA HIS A 189 13.56 -32.32 5.42
C HIS A 189 14.36 -33.58 5.00
N GLY A 190 15.66 -33.58 5.25
CA GLY A 190 16.53 -34.74 5.03
C GLY A 190 17.01 -35.34 6.36
N HIS A 191 17.57 -36.53 6.36
CA HIS A 191 18.22 -37.17 7.49
C HIS A 191 19.73 -37.33 7.22
N GLY A 192 20.55 -37.10 8.24
CA GLY A 192 22.00 -37.29 8.15
C GLY A 192 22.70 -36.27 7.22
N VAL A 193 23.62 -36.73 6.39
CA VAL A 193 24.43 -35.92 5.47
C VAL A 193 23.59 -35.17 4.43
N MET A 194 22.40 -35.70 4.12
CA MET A 194 21.47 -35.10 3.15
C MET A 194 21.03 -33.71 3.60
N VAL A 195 20.91 -33.44 4.89
CA VAL A 195 20.58 -32.12 5.44
C VAL A 195 21.62 -31.06 5.02
N LEU A 196 22.90 -31.41 5.04
CA LEU A 196 23.97 -30.49 4.70
C LEU A 196 23.99 -30.16 3.20
N ILE A 197 23.64 -31.14 2.35
CA ILE A 197 23.56 -30.93 0.88
C ILE A 197 22.33 -30.12 0.51
N LEU A 198 21.19 -30.31 1.21
CA LEU A 198 19.95 -29.57 0.94
C LEU A 198 19.91 -28.17 1.59
N ALA A 199 20.75 -27.93 2.60
CA ALA A 199 20.76 -26.64 3.33
C ALA A 199 20.89 -25.41 2.41
N PRO A 200 21.83 -25.33 1.45
CA PRO A 200 21.93 -24.19 0.55
C PRO A 200 20.72 -24.05 -0.39
N ALA A 201 20.16 -25.17 -0.82
CA ALA A 201 18.96 -25.17 -1.65
C ALA A 201 17.73 -24.66 -0.86
N ASN A 202 17.55 -25.14 0.36
CA ASN A 202 16.49 -24.67 1.27
C ASN A 202 16.62 -23.18 1.56
N PHE A 203 17.83 -22.70 1.85
CA PHE A 203 18.07 -21.28 2.11
C PHE A 203 17.69 -20.42 0.88
N LEU A 204 18.12 -20.82 -0.31
CA LEU A 204 17.81 -20.10 -1.55
C LEU A 204 16.30 -20.09 -1.82
N LEU A 205 15.64 -21.23 -1.64
CA LEU A 205 14.17 -21.32 -1.82
C LEU A 205 13.41 -20.43 -0.83
N ASN A 206 13.79 -20.45 0.44
CA ASN A 206 13.18 -19.57 1.44
C ASN A 206 13.41 -18.08 1.11
N LEU A 207 14.63 -17.71 0.67
CA LEU A 207 14.93 -16.33 0.26
C LEU A 207 14.06 -15.89 -0.92
N VAL A 208 13.94 -16.74 -1.94
CA VAL A 208 13.07 -16.49 -3.10
C VAL A 208 11.60 -16.42 -2.67
N GLU A 209 11.16 -17.29 -1.76
CA GLU A 209 9.78 -17.29 -1.26
C GLU A 209 9.45 -15.97 -0.54
N TYR A 210 10.29 -15.49 0.36
CA TYR A 210 10.09 -14.22 1.06
C TYR A 210 10.12 -13.03 0.11
N ALA A 211 11.07 -13.00 -0.84
CA ALA A 211 11.14 -11.96 -1.85
C ALA A 211 9.88 -11.98 -2.76
N ALA A 212 9.48 -13.16 -3.23
CA ALA A 212 8.31 -13.32 -4.09
C ALA A 212 7.02 -12.91 -3.40
N LYS A 213 6.83 -13.26 -2.11
CA LYS A 213 5.66 -12.84 -1.32
C LYS A 213 5.59 -11.32 -1.19
N SER A 214 6.71 -10.66 -0.88
CA SER A 214 6.77 -9.20 -0.72
C SER A 214 6.51 -8.49 -2.04
N VAL A 215 7.19 -8.89 -3.11
CA VAL A 215 6.99 -8.32 -4.45
C VAL A 215 5.57 -8.55 -4.94
N SER A 216 5.02 -9.77 -4.78
CA SER A 216 3.64 -10.08 -5.18
C SER A 216 2.61 -9.23 -4.46
N LEU A 217 2.80 -8.96 -3.16
CA LEU A 217 1.90 -8.11 -2.39
C LEU A 217 1.94 -6.66 -2.89
N GLY A 218 3.13 -6.08 -3.05
CA GLY A 218 3.31 -4.71 -3.53
C GLY A 218 2.82 -4.52 -4.95
N MET A 219 3.18 -5.43 -5.87
CA MET A 219 2.76 -5.37 -7.27
C MET A 219 1.27 -5.58 -7.47
N ARG A 220 0.64 -6.39 -6.63
CA ARG A 220 -0.82 -6.59 -6.68
C ARG A 220 -1.56 -5.31 -6.36
N LEU A 221 -1.14 -4.62 -5.29
CA LEU A 221 -1.78 -3.37 -4.88
C LEU A 221 -1.54 -2.26 -5.90
N PHE A 222 -0.28 -2.08 -6.33
CA PHE A 222 0.09 -1.13 -7.37
C PHE A 222 -0.65 -1.39 -8.67
N GLY A 223 -0.59 -2.63 -9.19
CA GLY A 223 -1.14 -2.97 -10.50
C GLY A 223 -2.65 -2.77 -10.59
N ASN A 224 -3.38 -3.11 -9.53
CA ASN A 224 -4.83 -2.90 -9.50
C ASN A 224 -5.19 -1.40 -9.51
N MET A 225 -4.50 -0.58 -8.71
CA MET A 225 -4.81 0.85 -8.60
C MET A 225 -4.32 1.63 -9.83
N PHE A 226 -3.13 1.36 -10.30
CA PHE A 226 -2.60 1.99 -11.52
C PHE A 226 -3.46 1.69 -12.76
N ALA A 227 -3.90 0.43 -12.91
CA ALA A 227 -4.81 0.07 -13.98
C ALA A 227 -6.17 0.77 -13.85
N GLY A 228 -6.72 0.87 -12.62
CA GLY A 228 -7.96 1.60 -12.33
C GLY A 228 -7.86 3.06 -12.71
N GLU A 229 -6.82 3.74 -12.26
CA GLU A 229 -6.56 5.15 -12.56
C GLU A 229 -6.49 5.42 -14.07
N LEU A 230 -5.78 4.56 -14.82
CA LEU A 230 -5.74 4.69 -16.29
C LEU A 230 -7.11 4.52 -16.94
N VAL A 231 -7.92 3.57 -16.46
CA VAL A 231 -9.29 3.36 -16.97
C VAL A 231 -10.17 4.58 -16.68
N PHE A 232 -10.12 5.15 -15.48
CA PHE A 232 -10.87 6.35 -15.14
C PHE A 232 -10.46 7.56 -15.99
N MET A 233 -9.16 7.76 -16.21
CA MET A 233 -8.67 8.80 -17.12
C MET A 233 -9.15 8.60 -18.57
N LEU A 234 -9.18 7.35 -19.04
CA LEU A 234 -9.67 7.03 -20.37
C LEU A 234 -11.18 7.31 -20.50
N ILE A 235 -11.96 6.97 -19.47
CA ILE A 235 -13.41 7.26 -19.42
C ILE A 235 -13.65 8.77 -19.42
N ALA A 236 -12.88 9.54 -18.66
CA ALA A 236 -12.96 10.99 -18.63
C ALA A 236 -12.70 11.60 -20.02
N LEU A 237 -11.68 11.11 -20.73
CA LEU A 237 -11.39 11.53 -22.10
C LEU A 237 -12.48 11.16 -23.11
N LEU A 238 -13.12 10.01 -22.96
CA LEU A 238 -14.23 9.57 -23.85
C LEU A 238 -15.54 10.26 -23.52
N GLY A 239 -15.73 10.70 -22.28
CA GLY A 239 -16.93 11.39 -21.81
C GLY A 239 -17.07 12.83 -22.27
N GLY A 240 -16.10 13.37 -22.98
CA GLY A 240 -16.16 14.70 -23.59
C GLY A 240 -15.87 15.83 -22.60
N ALA A 241 -14.89 15.62 -21.74
CA ALA A 241 -14.30 16.71 -20.97
C ALA A 241 -13.63 17.71 -21.89
#